data_2582202b98e0384f2c59d2f4673d52b6
#
_entry.id   2582202b98e0384f2c59d2f4673d52b6
#
_cell.length_a   1.000
_cell.length_b   1.000
_cell.length_c   1.000
_cell.angle_alpha   90.00
_cell.angle_beta   90.00
_cell.angle_gamma   90.00
#
_symmetry.space_group_name_H-M   'P 1'
#
loop_
_entity.id
_entity.type
_entity.pdbx_description
1 polymer ?
#
loop_
_entity_poly.entity_id
_entity_poly.type
_entity_poly.pdbx_seq_one_letter_code
_entity_poly.pdbx_strand_id
1 'polypeptide(L)'
;EEQTLAVIHDIEGKEFTVTNVKKAEKKRSSAPPFTTSTLQQEASRKLGFTPKKTMMIAQQLYEGIEVAGEGTTGLITYMRTDSLRLSDEAMDAAADFIKNCYGESYYYGKHHVFKTKSGAQDAHEAIRPSHVELEPERVRGSLTADQYKLYKLIWSRFLATQMANALFD
;
A
#
# COMPACT_ATOMS: atom_id res chain seq x y z
N GLU A 1 -27.97 -30.17 -5.11
CA GLU A 1 -28.40 -30.02 -6.51
C GLU A 1 -29.91 -29.98 -6.63
N GLU A 2 -30.64 -30.98 -6.15
CA GLU A 2 -32.12 -31.04 -6.17
C GLU A 2 -32.79 -29.82 -5.48
N GLN A 3 -32.31 -29.44 -4.29
CA GLN A 3 -32.80 -28.28 -3.56
C GLN A 3 -32.57 -26.96 -4.33
N THR A 4 -31.46 -26.84 -5.04
CA THR A 4 -31.16 -25.65 -5.86
C THR A 4 -32.08 -25.58 -7.06
N LEU A 5 -32.32 -26.68 -7.75
CA LEU A 5 -33.25 -26.77 -8.86
C LEU A 5 -34.69 -26.45 -8.46
N ALA A 6 -35.14 -26.93 -7.29
CA ALA A 6 -36.44 -26.61 -6.73
C ALA A 6 -36.61 -25.10 -6.48
N VAL A 7 -35.57 -24.42 -5.92
CA VAL A 7 -35.61 -22.97 -5.72
C VAL A 7 -35.64 -22.22 -7.06
N ILE A 8 -34.83 -22.64 -8.03
CA ILE A 8 -34.82 -22.03 -9.36
C ILE A 8 -36.21 -22.12 -9.99
N HIS A 9 -36.82 -23.30 -9.98
CA HIS A 9 -38.17 -23.51 -10.54
C HIS A 9 -39.25 -22.69 -9.80
N ASP A 10 -39.10 -22.51 -8.47
CA ASP A 10 -40.04 -21.70 -7.67
C ASP A 10 -39.98 -20.19 -7.99
N ILE A 11 -38.82 -19.67 -8.40
CA ILE A 11 -38.64 -18.25 -8.70
C ILE A 11 -38.76 -17.94 -10.20
N GLU A 12 -38.73 -18.95 -11.08
CA GLU A 12 -38.81 -18.79 -12.53
C GLU A 12 -40.14 -18.20 -12.95
N GLY A 13 -40.10 -17.11 -13.71
CA GLY A 13 -41.29 -16.40 -14.17
C GLY A 13 -42.03 -15.53 -13.15
N LYS A 14 -41.51 -15.43 -11.90
CA LYS A 14 -42.09 -14.53 -10.87
C LYS A 14 -41.51 -13.11 -10.99
N GLU A 15 -42.36 -12.12 -10.71
CA GLU A 15 -41.92 -10.73 -10.58
C GLU A 15 -41.17 -10.51 -9.27
N PHE A 16 -40.03 -9.82 -9.35
CA PHE A 16 -39.25 -9.43 -8.16
C PHE A 16 -39.51 -7.95 -7.85
N THR A 17 -39.98 -7.69 -6.63
CA THR A 17 -40.21 -6.34 -6.14
C THR A 17 -39.16 -5.99 -5.09
N VAL A 18 -38.48 -4.84 -5.25
CA VAL A 18 -37.57 -4.32 -4.22
C VAL A 18 -38.40 -3.83 -3.04
N THR A 19 -38.40 -4.58 -1.96
CA THR A 19 -39.18 -4.26 -0.75
C THR A 19 -38.44 -3.36 0.23
N ASN A 20 -37.12 -3.34 0.18
CA ASN A 20 -36.29 -2.50 1.05
C ASN A 20 -34.94 -2.22 0.42
N VAL A 21 -34.45 -1.00 0.57
CA VAL A 21 -33.08 -0.58 0.21
C VAL A 21 -32.42 -0.03 1.47
N LYS A 22 -31.49 -0.79 2.03
CA LYS A 22 -30.72 -0.35 3.21
C LYS A 22 -29.43 0.33 2.74
N LYS A 23 -29.38 1.65 2.88
CA LYS A 23 -28.13 2.42 2.68
C LYS A 23 -27.30 2.39 3.95
N ALA A 24 -26.00 2.15 3.81
CA ALA A 24 -25.08 2.16 4.94
C ALA A 24 -23.68 2.57 4.48
N GLU A 25 -23.10 3.55 5.16
CA GLU A 25 -21.71 3.93 4.96
C GLU A 25 -20.77 2.80 5.42
N LYS A 26 -19.86 2.39 4.55
CA LYS A 26 -18.86 1.36 4.84
C LYS A 26 -17.47 1.96 4.84
N LYS A 27 -16.74 1.80 5.95
CA LYS A 27 -15.34 2.24 6.09
C LYS A 27 -14.39 1.13 5.65
N ARG A 28 -13.38 1.50 4.86
CA ARG A 28 -12.29 0.61 4.47
C ARG A 28 -10.96 1.22 4.87
N SER A 29 -10.28 0.57 5.81
CA SER A 29 -8.93 0.95 6.22
C SER A 29 -7.90 0.57 5.17
N SER A 30 -6.78 1.30 5.16
CA SER A 30 -5.63 0.96 4.33
C SER A 30 -5.05 -0.42 4.71
N ALA A 31 -4.42 -1.07 3.74
CA ALA A 31 -3.63 -2.25 4.04
C ALA A 31 -2.33 -1.85 4.78
N PRO A 32 -1.74 -2.75 5.60
CA PRO A 32 -0.47 -2.48 6.30
C PRO A 32 0.67 -2.12 5.35
N PRO A 33 1.76 -1.51 5.86
CA PRO A 33 2.98 -1.31 5.09
C PRO A 33 3.56 -2.65 4.62
N PHE A 34 4.44 -2.61 3.64
CA PHE A 34 4.97 -3.83 3.06
C PHE A 34 5.99 -4.53 3.95
N THR A 35 5.84 -5.84 4.07
CA THR A 35 6.91 -6.79 4.37
C THR A 35 7.45 -7.39 3.07
N THR A 36 8.56 -8.14 3.12
CA THR A 36 9.10 -8.85 1.95
C THR A 36 8.02 -9.67 1.23
N SER A 37 7.27 -10.49 1.97
CA SER A 37 6.27 -11.39 1.39
C SER A 37 5.08 -10.64 0.77
N THR A 38 4.60 -9.60 1.43
CA THR A 38 3.46 -8.81 0.91
C THR A 38 3.85 -7.94 -0.28
N LEU A 39 5.10 -7.43 -0.32
CA LEU A 39 5.63 -6.72 -1.48
C LEU A 39 5.71 -7.64 -2.70
N GLN A 40 6.25 -8.85 -2.54
CA GLN A 40 6.33 -9.84 -3.62
C GLN A 40 4.93 -10.20 -4.16
N GLN A 41 3.95 -10.42 -3.28
CA GLN A 41 2.57 -10.73 -3.67
C GLN A 41 1.91 -9.59 -4.45
N GLU A 42 2.04 -8.35 -3.96
CA GLU A 42 1.44 -7.19 -4.63
C GLU A 42 2.14 -6.86 -5.96
N ALA A 43 3.48 -6.95 -6.01
CA ALA A 43 4.24 -6.77 -7.23
C ALA A 43 3.88 -7.83 -8.29
N SER A 44 3.67 -9.08 -7.87
CA SER A 44 3.18 -10.13 -8.76
C SER A 44 1.78 -9.81 -9.32
N ARG A 45 0.84 -9.45 -8.44
CA ARG A 45 -0.55 -9.19 -8.84
C ARG A 45 -0.71 -7.93 -9.71
N LYS A 46 0.00 -6.85 -9.36
CA LYS A 46 -0.20 -5.54 -10.00
C LYS A 46 0.78 -5.23 -11.12
N LEU A 47 1.99 -5.78 -11.05
CA LEU A 47 3.07 -5.47 -11.99
C LEU A 47 3.49 -6.68 -12.83
N GLY A 48 3.02 -7.89 -12.52
CA GLY A 48 3.44 -9.13 -13.17
C GLY A 48 4.90 -9.51 -12.87
N PHE A 49 5.47 -9.02 -11.75
CA PHE A 49 6.85 -9.29 -11.40
C PHE A 49 6.99 -10.63 -10.66
N THR A 50 8.00 -11.40 -11.03
CA THR A 50 8.36 -12.58 -10.23
C THR A 50 8.97 -12.16 -8.89
N PRO A 51 8.94 -13.02 -7.84
CA PRO A 51 9.61 -12.74 -6.57
C PRO A 51 11.09 -12.38 -6.74
N LYS A 52 11.82 -13.08 -7.61
CA LYS A 52 13.22 -12.83 -7.91
C LYS A 52 13.42 -11.42 -8.51
N LYS A 53 12.60 -11.05 -9.50
CA LYS A 53 12.65 -9.71 -10.13
C LYS A 53 12.32 -8.62 -9.12
N THR A 54 11.28 -8.81 -8.30
CA THR A 54 10.89 -7.85 -7.26
C THR A 54 12.04 -7.58 -6.29
N MET A 55 12.69 -8.64 -5.79
CA MET A 55 13.79 -8.50 -4.84
C MET A 55 15.04 -7.87 -5.45
N MET A 56 15.34 -8.19 -6.72
CA MET A 56 16.46 -7.56 -7.44
C MET A 56 16.26 -6.05 -7.59
N ILE A 57 15.07 -5.62 -7.98
CA ILE A 57 14.74 -4.20 -8.13
C ILE A 57 14.70 -3.50 -6.77
N ALA A 58 14.12 -4.13 -5.74
CA ALA A 58 14.09 -3.58 -4.39
C ALA A 58 15.52 -3.39 -3.84
N GLN A 59 16.43 -4.33 -4.12
CA GLN A 59 17.84 -4.22 -3.75
C GLN A 59 18.48 -2.96 -4.40
N GLN A 60 18.26 -2.73 -5.69
CA GLN A 60 18.76 -1.55 -6.40
C GLN A 60 18.22 -0.24 -5.79
N LEU A 61 16.92 -0.19 -5.49
CA LEU A 61 16.30 0.98 -4.86
C LEU A 61 16.84 1.24 -3.46
N TYR A 62 17.20 0.20 -2.71
CA TYR A 62 17.79 0.31 -1.39
C TYR A 62 19.27 0.74 -1.42
N GLU A 63 20.08 0.14 -2.29
CA GLU A 63 21.52 0.41 -2.40
C GLU A 63 21.83 1.83 -2.88
N GLY A 64 20.91 2.42 -3.62
CA GLY A 64 20.98 3.78 -4.09
C GLY A 64 20.87 3.91 -5.60
N ILE A 65 20.18 4.96 -6.00
CA ILE A 65 20.00 5.40 -7.37
C ILE A 65 20.54 6.82 -7.49
N GLU A 66 21.18 7.14 -8.60
CA GLU A 66 21.58 8.52 -8.88
C GLU A 66 20.32 9.36 -9.17
N VAL A 67 19.92 10.18 -8.21
CA VAL A 67 18.72 11.03 -8.31
C VAL A 67 19.17 12.45 -8.64
N ALA A 68 18.63 13.02 -9.71
CA ALA A 68 18.97 14.37 -10.15
C ALA A 68 18.70 15.39 -9.01
N GLY A 69 19.75 16.10 -8.62
CA GLY A 69 19.69 17.10 -7.54
C GLY A 69 19.88 16.55 -6.11
N GLU A 70 19.85 15.24 -5.92
CA GLU A 70 19.99 14.60 -4.60
C GLU A 70 21.27 13.71 -4.51
N GLY A 71 21.89 13.40 -5.66
CA GLY A 71 22.99 12.45 -5.74
C GLY A 71 22.55 11.00 -5.56
N THR A 72 23.51 10.11 -5.22
CA THR A 72 23.21 8.69 -5.00
C THR A 72 22.40 8.50 -3.71
N THR A 73 21.14 8.14 -3.85
CA THR A 73 20.17 8.07 -2.75
C THR A 73 19.47 6.70 -2.69
N GLY A 74 19.50 6.07 -1.51
CA GLY A 74 18.67 4.91 -1.23
C GLY A 74 17.20 5.34 -1.09
N LEU A 75 16.35 4.84 -2.00
CA LEU A 75 14.97 5.30 -2.10
C LEU A 75 14.00 4.57 -1.17
N ILE A 76 14.39 3.40 -0.65
CA ILE A 76 13.55 2.60 0.25
C ILE A 76 14.35 2.09 1.46
N THR A 77 13.64 1.72 2.52
CA THR A 77 14.21 0.99 3.67
C THR A 77 14.60 -0.43 3.27
N TYR A 78 15.31 -1.14 4.15
CA TYR A 78 15.78 -2.49 3.90
C TYR A 78 14.63 -3.45 3.56
N MET A 79 14.73 -4.13 2.42
CA MET A 79 13.64 -4.88 1.82
C MET A 79 13.48 -6.32 2.33
N ARG A 80 14.39 -6.83 3.16
CA ARG A 80 14.28 -8.17 3.76
C ARG A 80 13.80 -8.02 5.19
N THR A 81 12.50 -7.89 5.38
CA THR A 81 11.86 -7.64 6.66
C THR A 81 10.47 -8.28 6.72
N ASP A 82 10.10 -8.73 7.89
CA ASP A 82 8.74 -9.15 8.24
C ASP A 82 8.06 -8.16 9.20
N SER A 83 8.76 -7.06 9.54
CA SER A 83 8.24 -6.00 10.40
C SER A 83 7.19 -5.15 9.70
N LEU A 84 6.18 -4.73 10.46
CA LEU A 84 5.19 -3.72 10.07
C LEU A 84 5.43 -2.38 10.76
N ARG A 85 6.52 -2.27 11.55
CA ARG A 85 6.87 -1.07 12.28
C ARG A 85 7.24 0.06 11.31
N LEU A 86 6.76 1.24 11.61
CA LEU A 86 7.19 2.50 11.01
C LEU A 86 7.80 3.37 12.12
N SER A 87 8.86 4.12 11.83
CA SER A 87 9.39 5.10 12.78
C SER A 87 8.44 6.29 12.94
N ASP A 88 8.46 6.92 14.10
CA ASP A 88 7.65 8.11 14.36
C ASP A 88 8.01 9.24 13.38
N GLU A 89 9.30 9.42 13.12
CA GLU A 89 9.80 10.40 12.14
C GLU A 89 9.21 10.18 10.73
N ALA A 90 9.13 8.93 10.27
CA ALA A 90 8.53 8.64 8.97
C ALA A 90 7.01 8.88 8.96
N MET A 91 6.33 8.58 10.07
CA MET A 91 4.90 8.84 10.21
C MET A 91 4.59 10.33 10.30
N ASP A 92 5.44 11.12 10.98
CA ASP A 92 5.34 12.59 11.02
C ASP A 92 5.51 13.18 9.63
N ALA A 93 6.57 12.80 8.91
CA ALA A 93 6.81 13.25 7.54
C ALA A 93 5.64 12.91 6.60
N ALA A 94 5.06 11.70 6.73
CA ALA A 94 3.89 11.32 5.95
C ALA A 94 2.64 12.15 6.33
N ALA A 95 2.44 12.44 7.62
CA ALA A 95 1.33 13.28 8.09
C ALA A 95 1.42 14.68 7.51
N ASP A 96 2.60 15.32 7.58
CA ASP A 96 2.84 16.64 7.03
C ASP A 96 2.68 16.66 5.50
N PHE A 97 3.21 15.64 4.81
CA PHE A 97 3.03 15.51 3.37
C PHE A 97 1.55 15.40 2.98
N ILE A 98 0.78 14.53 3.68
CA ILE A 98 -0.65 14.33 3.40
C ILE A 98 -1.41 15.65 3.61
N LYS A 99 -1.20 16.33 4.72
CA LYS A 99 -1.88 17.59 5.04
C LYS A 99 -1.57 18.69 4.02
N ASN A 100 -0.31 18.82 3.64
CA ASN A 100 0.13 19.86 2.71
C ASN A 100 -0.31 19.60 1.26
N CYS A 101 -0.28 18.35 0.80
CA CYS A 101 -0.57 18.00 -0.60
C CYS A 101 -2.02 17.63 -0.86
N TYR A 102 -2.72 17.04 0.14
CA TYR A 102 -4.10 16.55 -0.03
C TYR A 102 -5.10 17.25 0.89
N GLY A 103 -4.65 17.82 2.00
CA GLY A 103 -5.48 18.50 3.01
C GLY A 103 -5.71 17.67 4.28
N GLU A 104 -6.08 18.33 5.37
CA GLU A 104 -6.26 17.76 6.71
C GLU A 104 -7.25 16.58 6.74
N SER A 105 -8.32 16.63 5.94
CA SER A 105 -9.35 15.58 5.91
C SER A 105 -8.85 14.24 5.37
N TYR A 106 -7.72 14.24 4.66
CA TYR A 106 -7.10 13.02 4.14
C TYR A 106 -6.12 12.37 5.10
N TYR A 107 -5.72 13.06 6.17
CA TYR A 107 -4.89 12.46 7.22
C TYR A 107 -5.74 11.63 8.18
N TYR A 108 -5.20 10.51 8.67
CA TYR A 108 -5.90 9.62 9.61
C TYR A 108 -6.21 10.28 10.98
N GLY A 109 -5.61 11.43 11.27
CA GLY A 109 -5.78 12.21 12.50
C GLY A 109 -4.81 11.86 13.63
N LYS A 110 -4.07 10.77 13.49
CA LYS A 110 -2.99 10.31 14.40
C LYS A 110 -2.11 9.31 13.66
N HIS A 111 -0.96 8.95 14.24
CA HIS A 111 -0.14 7.87 13.71
C HIS A 111 -0.94 6.57 13.64
N HIS A 112 -1.03 6.00 12.45
CA HIS A 112 -1.68 4.71 12.25
C HIS A 112 -0.63 3.61 12.40
N VAL A 113 -0.60 2.99 13.58
CA VAL A 113 0.38 1.96 13.95
C VAL A 113 -0.17 0.58 13.64
N PHE A 114 0.63 -0.25 12.98
CA PHE A 114 0.31 -1.63 12.66
C PHE A 114 1.07 -2.57 13.58
N LYS A 115 0.37 -3.54 14.19
CA LYS A 115 0.99 -4.52 15.07
C LYS A 115 1.68 -5.60 14.23
N THR A 116 2.97 -5.79 14.47
CA THR A 116 3.73 -6.94 13.97
C THR A 116 3.33 -8.19 14.76
N LYS A 117 3.31 -9.36 14.11
CA LYS A 117 3.07 -10.63 14.80
C LYS A 117 4.20 -10.88 15.82
N SER A 118 3.86 -11.47 16.97
CA SER A 118 4.85 -11.84 17.98
C SER A 118 5.92 -12.77 17.37
N GLY A 119 7.21 -12.42 17.56
CA GLY A 119 8.35 -13.19 17.01
C GLY A 119 9.05 -12.57 15.81
N ALA A 120 8.55 -11.49 15.22
CA ALA A 120 9.30 -10.73 14.21
C ALA A 120 10.46 -9.97 14.86
N GLN A 121 11.59 -9.88 14.16
CA GLN A 121 12.74 -9.09 14.63
C GLN A 121 12.37 -7.60 14.67
N ASP A 122 12.27 -7.06 15.86
CA ASP A 122 11.86 -5.66 16.12
C ASP A 122 12.92 -4.62 15.66
N ALA A 123 14.08 -5.11 15.21
CA ALA A 123 15.21 -4.26 14.79
C ALA A 123 14.99 -3.57 13.42
N HIS A 124 14.11 -4.11 12.58
CA HIS A 124 13.86 -3.58 11.24
C HIS A 124 12.52 -2.85 11.17
N GLU A 125 12.44 -1.93 10.21
CA GLU A 125 11.18 -1.31 9.80
C GLU A 125 10.51 -2.09 8.66
N ALA A 126 9.25 -1.74 8.38
CA ALA A 126 8.55 -2.12 7.16
C ALA A 126 9.24 -1.50 5.93
N ILE A 127 8.95 -2.03 4.74
CA ILE A 127 9.43 -1.48 3.48
C ILE A 127 8.64 -0.21 3.16
N ARG A 128 9.31 0.92 3.14
CA ARG A 128 8.76 2.26 2.87
C ARG A 128 9.75 3.11 2.09
N PRO A 129 9.33 4.25 1.50
CA PRO A 129 10.29 5.22 0.98
C PRO A 129 11.16 5.78 2.11
N SER A 130 12.43 6.02 1.84
CA SER A 130 13.35 6.67 2.79
C SER A 130 12.92 8.12 3.04
N HIS A 131 12.48 8.80 1.99
CA HIS A 131 12.04 10.19 1.98
C HIS A 131 10.70 10.31 1.24
N VAL A 132 9.64 10.66 1.96
CA VAL A 132 8.28 10.73 1.38
C VAL A 132 8.15 11.84 0.33
N GLU A 133 8.93 12.91 0.46
CA GLU A 133 9.00 14.04 -0.48
C GLU A 133 9.64 13.69 -1.83
N LEU A 134 10.35 12.55 -1.92
CA LEU A 134 10.81 12.01 -3.19
C LEU A 134 9.67 11.25 -3.88
N GLU A 135 8.66 12.00 -4.31
CA GLU A 135 7.51 11.44 -5.01
C GLU A 135 7.93 10.63 -6.25
N PRO A 136 7.20 9.56 -6.60
CA PRO A 136 7.52 8.75 -7.77
C PRO A 136 7.70 9.56 -9.05
N GLU A 137 6.86 10.58 -9.27
CA GLU A 137 6.96 11.41 -10.46
C GLU A 137 8.20 12.33 -10.45
N ARG A 138 8.62 12.79 -9.26
CA ARG A 138 9.83 13.60 -9.09
C ARG A 138 11.10 12.82 -9.45
N VAL A 139 11.17 11.55 -9.05
CA VAL A 139 12.36 10.70 -9.29
C VAL A 139 12.28 9.87 -10.58
N ARG A 140 11.19 10.00 -11.32
CA ARG A 140 10.90 9.17 -12.51
C ARG A 140 12.01 9.19 -13.55
N GLY A 141 12.61 10.36 -13.80
CA GLY A 141 13.68 10.52 -14.77
C GLY A 141 14.97 9.80 -14.42
N SER A 142 15.17 9.46 -13.14
CA SER A 142 16.33 8.75 -12.61
C SER A 142 16.13 7.24 -12.53
N LEU A 143 14.91 6.74 -12.79
CA LEU A 143 14.53 5.35 -12.62
C LEU A 143 14.27 4.65 -13.96
N THR A 144 14.65 3.39 -14.04
CA THR A 144 14.10 2.51 -15.09
C THR A 144 12.61 2.34 -14.95
N ALA A 145 11.91 1.91 -16.00
CA ALA A 145 10.47 1.68 -15.97
C ALA A 145 10.03 0.70 -14.85
N ASP A 146 10.82 -0.34 -14.61
CA ASP A 146 10.51 -1.34 -13.58
C ASP A 146 10.82 -0.82 -12.16
N GLN A 147 11.92 -0.08 -11.99
CA GLN A 147 12.23 0.61 -10.72
C GLN A 147 11.14 1.62 -10.36
N TYR A 148 10.70 2.44 -11.31
CA TYR A 148 9.62 3.39 -11.11
C TYR A 148 8.31 2.70 -10.67
N LYS A 149 7.90 1.61 -11.36
CA LYS A 149 6.70 0.87 -11.01
C LYS A 149 6.76 0.31 -9.59
N LEU A 150 7.88 -0.28 -9.20
CA LEU A 150 8.04 -0.85 -7.86
C LEU A 150 8.11 0.24 -6.79
N TYR A 151 8.87 1.30 -7.04
CA TYR A 151 8.95 2.45 -6.13
C TYR A 151 7.59 3.10 -5.92
N LYS A 152 6.84 3.36 -6.99
CA LYS A 152 5.48 3.90 -6.93
C LYS A 152 4.54 3.02 -6.11
N LEU A 153 4.66 1.69 -6.24
CA LEU A 153 3.87 0.74 -5.45
C LEU A 153 4.19 0.85 -3.95
N ILE A 154 5.48 0.93 -3.59
CA ILE A 154 5.95 1.05 -2.20
C ILE A 154 5.54 2.40 -1.62
N TRP A 155 5.80 3.49 -2.33
CA TRP A 155 5.49 4.86 -1.91
C TRP A 155 3.99 5.05 -1.67
N SER A 156 3.16 4.65 -2.63
CA SER A 156 1.70 4.77 -2.52
C SER A 156 1.13 3.94 -1.37
N ARG A 157 1.66 2.73 -1.11
CA ARG A 157 1.26 1.91 0.01
C ARG A 157 1.61 2.58 1.34
N PHE A 158 2.83 3.08 1.49
CA PHE A 158 3.26 3.76 2.69
C PHE A 158 2.38 4.96 3.00
N LEU A 159 2.17 5.85 2.03
CA LEU A 159 1.35 7.04 2.23
C LEU A 159 -0.09 6.66 2.63
N ALA A 160 -0.69 5.69 1.93
CA ALA A 160 -2.03 5.20 2.25
C ALA A 160 -2.15 4.66 3.68
N THR A 161 -1.07 4.16 4.29
CA THR A 161 -1.11 3.70 5.69
C THR A 161 -1.42 4.80 6.68
N GLN A 162 -1.08 6.06 6.39
CA GLN A 162 -1.29 7.22 7.24
C GLN A 162 -2.50 8.07 6.80
N MET A 163 -3.17 7.69 5.70
CA MET A 163 -4.37 8.38 5.22
C MET A 163 -5.64 7.94 5.93
N ALA A 164 -6.64 8.79 5.92
CA ALA A 164 -7.99 8.51 6.39
C ALA A 164 -8.61 7.30 5.67
N ASN A 165 -9.53 6.61 6.36
CA ASN A 165 -10.25 5.49 5.77
C ASN A 165 -11.08 5.93 4.57
N ALA A 166 -11.11 5.12 3.51
CA ALA A 166 -12.03 5.32 2.42
C ALA A 166 -13.48 5.03 2.87
N LEU A 167 -14.39 5.88 2.45
CA LEU A 167 -15.83 5.75 2.71
C LEU A 167 -16.52 5.29 1.43
N PHE A 168 -17.40 4.32 1.55
CA PHE A 168 -18.21 3.77 0.47
C PHE A 168 -19.68 3.77 0.90
N ASP A 169 -20.54 4.19 0.00
CA ASP A 169 -22.00 4.06 0.09
C ASP A 169 -22.49 2.69 -0.38
#